data_09bf57121f380c332b54082daed3e2c7
#
_entry.id   09bf57121f380c332b54082daed3e2c7
#
_cell.length_a   1.000
_cell.length_b   1.000
_cell.length_c   1.000
_cell.angle_alpha   90.00
_cell.angle_beta   90.00
_cell.angle_gamma   90.00
#
_symmetry.space_group_name_H-M   'P 1'
#
loop_
_entity.id
_entity.type
_entity.pdbx_description
1 polymer ?
#
loop_
_entity_poly.entity_id
_entity_poly.type
_entity_poly.pdbx_seq_one_letter_code
_entity_poly.pdbx_strand_id
1 'polypeptide(L)'
;MVPILSVFTALSLLSAVALVWDARKRRQEAHASAATLREYAGVAPPPTLHPVIDPDVCMGAAACVRACPEKTALVVVDGKGYLADAAGCIGHGACKTACPVSAIELVFGTSRRGVDLPEVDPNFQTRKAGVYIAGELGGMGLVANATRQGVEAVEAVAKATKQEGAAPEGVLDLLIVGAGPAGIAATLAAMEYGLSVRTLDREADLGGSIRAYPRGKIVMTAPMELPLYGKVKLRRTSKEALVELFVDVARKTGARFDFGVNVTGVQEIDGHFEVQTSAGPTKARRVLLATGRRGKPRMLGVEGEALAHVQTDLTDAALHDGEACLVVGGGDSAVEAVRALAKRPGTRITLSYRRAAFERVKPENRQAVEQLAADGRVRLMLASQVKQIVAGKTHLRDAEGEHEVDADRVFVLIGRELPTKLLEGFGVEVRTYRGEAPGFV
;
A
#
# COMPACT_ATOMS: atom_id res chain seq x y z
N MET A 1 35.48 -21.41 55.10
CA MET A 1 34.23 -20.63 55.21
C MET A 1 34.46 -19.32 54.47
N VAL A 2 33.99 -19.23 53.22
CA VAL A 2 33.92 -17.92 52.53
C VAL A 2 32.91 -17.12 53.32
N PRO A 3 33.25 -15.93 53.84
CA PRO A 3 32.33 -15.19 54.66
C PRO A 3 31.09 -14.81 53.86
N ILE A 4 29.93 -15.21 54.35
CA ILE A 4 28.59 -14.91 53.79
C ILE A 4 28.48 -13.41 53.38
N LEU A 5 29.17 -12.56 54.15
CA LEU A 5 29.26 -11.11 53.91
C LEU A 5 29.84 -10.75 52.53
N SER A 6 30.83 -11.49 52.00
CA SER A 6 31.45 -11.20 50.71
C SER A 6 30.54 -11.58 49.53
N VAL A 7 29.67 -12.56 49.69
CA VAL A 7 28.67 -12.93 48.70
C VAL A 7 27.56 -11.87 48.60
N PHE A 8 27.09 -11.36 49.74
CA PHE A 8 26.09 -10.29 49.79
C PHE A 8 26.62 -8.98 49.20
N THR A 9 27.87 -8.61 49.48
CA THR A 9 28.46 -7.40 48.88
C THR A 9 28.65 -7.53 47.36
N ALA A 10 29.07 -8.70 46.88
CA ALA A 10 29.17 -8.95 45.46
C ALA A 10 27.81 -8.89 44.74
N LEU A 11 26.76 -9.49 45.31
CA LEU A 11 25.40 -9.44 44.80
C LEU A 11 24.83 -8.01 44.77
N SER A 12 25.09 -7.22 45.84
CA SER A 12 24.68 -5.82 45.93
C SER A 12 25.37 -4.95 44.87
N LEU A 13 26.66 -5.15 44.63
CA LEU A 13 27.42 -4.48 43.58
C LEU A 13 26.93 -4.84 42.19
N LEU A 14 26.66 -6.12 41.90
CA LEU A 14 26.09 -6.57 40.62
C LEU A 14 24.71 -5.97 40.40
N SER A 15 23.86 -5.92 41.42
CA SER A 15 22.53 -5.29 41.34
C SER A 15 22.64 -3.79 41.10
N ALA A 16 23.56 -3.08 41.76
CA ALA A 16 23.79 -1.66 41.52
C ALA A 16 24.31 -1.38 40.10
N VAL A 17 25.24 -2.20 39.62
CA VAL A 17 25.73 -2.10 38.21
C VAL A 17 24.59 -2.35 37.20
N ALA A 18 23.77 -3.38 37.44
CA ALA A 18 22.62 -3.68 36.59
C ALA A 18 21.60 -2.51 36.57
N LEU A 19 21.31 -1.90 37.73
CA LEU A 19 20.42 -0.75 37.85
C LEU A 19 20.96 0.49 37.10
N VAL A 20 22.28 0.76 37.28
CA VAL A 20 22.93 1.89 36.57
C VAL A 20 22.94 1.63 35.06
N TRP A 21 23.21 0.41 34.63
CA TRP A 21 23.19 0.03 33.21
C TRP A 21 21.80 0.16 32.63
N ASP A 22 20.76 -0.34 33.31
CA ASP A 22 19.37 -0.21 32.89
C ASP A 22 18.91 1.27 32.80
N ALA A 23 19.29 2.08 33.82
CA ALA A 23 19.00 3.51 33.80
C ALA A 23 19.69 4.25 32.66
N ARG A 24 20.94 3.90 32.32
CA ARG A 24 21.66 4.45 31.17
C ARG A 24 20.98 4.03 29.85
N LYS A 25 20.62 2.76 29.71
CA LYS A 25 19.92 2.23 28.56
C LYS A 25 18.58 2.95 28.33
N ARG A 26 17.76 3.10 29.38
CA ARG A 26 16.49 3.83 29.32
C ARG A 26 16.66 5.29 28.89
N ARG A 27 17.70 5.97 29.39
CA ARG A 27 18.03 7.35 28.97
C ARG A 27 18.42 7.41 27.50
N GLN A 28 19.24 6.48 27.01
CA GLN A 28 19.60 6.41 25.60
C GLN A 28 18.39 6.15 24.69
N GLU A 29 17.51 5.23 25.07
CA GLU A 29 16.27 4.95 24.36
C GLU A 29 15.34 6.17 24.33
N ALA A 30 15.21 6.90 25.45
CA ALA A 30 14.42 8.13 25.52
C ALA A 30 15.00 9.24 24.62
N HIS A 31 16.33 9.43 24.63
CA HIS A 31 17.00 10.38 23.75
C HIS A 31 16.82 10.01 22.26
N ALA A 32 16.97 8.73 21.91
CA ALA A 32 16.75 8.24 20.56
C ALA A 32 15.29 8.46 20.10
N SER A 33 14.33 8.15 20.97
CA SER A 33 12.90 8.37 20.70
C SER A 33 12.58 9.85 20.48
N ALA A 34 13.12 10.75 21.31
CA ALA A 34 12.92 12.18 21.16
C ALA A 34 13.61 12.73 19.88
N ALA A 35 14.77 12.19 19.52
CA ALA A 35 15.45 12.54 18.27
C ALA A 35 14.60 12.11 17.05
N THR A 36 14.10 10.87 17.04
CA THR A 36 13.21 10.37 16.00
C THR A 36 11.96 11.25 15.88
N LEU A 37 11.30 11.60 16.98
CA LEU A 37 10.11 12.46 16.95
C LEU A 37 10.41 13.84 16.34
N ARG A 38 11.59 14.42 16.60
CA ARG A 38 12.02 15.70 16.00
C ARG A 38 12.36 15.58 14.53
N GLU A 39 13.04 14.51 14.14
CA GLU A 39 13.42 14.25 12.75
C GLU A 39 12.21 14.18 11.82
N TYR A 40 11.14 13.51 12.29
CA TYR A 40 9.90 13.36 11.52
C TYR A 40 8.83 14.40 11.84
N ALA A 41 9.16 15.43 12.63
CA ALA A 41 8.23 16.51 12.94
C ALA A 41 7.74 17.22 11.67
N GLY A 42 6.42 17.37 11.56
CA GLY A 42 5.79 18.02 10.40
C GLY A 42 5.52 17.10 9.20
N VAL A 43 5.94 15.82 9.24
CA VAL A 43 5.52 14.85 8.22
C VAL A 43 4.05 14.51 8.44
N ALA A 44 3.23 14.80 7.42
CA ALA A 44 1.80 14.52 7.52
C ALA A 44 1.53 13.01 7.58
N PRO A 45 0.60 12.55 8.45
CA PRO A 45 0.19 11.15 8.49
C PRO A 45 -0.26 10.66 7.10
N PRO A 46 -0.03 9.35 6.78
CA PRO A 46 -0.46 8.80 5.52
C PRO A 46 -2.00 8.81 5.46
N PRO A 47 -2.60 8.89 4.27
CA PRO A 47 -4.05 8.76 4.15
C PRO A 47 -4.53 7.33 4.38
N THR A 48 -3.61 6.35 4.37
CA THR A 48 -3.88 4.95 4.67
C THR A 48 -4.16 4.75 6.16
N LEU A 49 -4.55 3.53 6.55
CA LEU A 49 -4.80 3.18 7.94
C LEU A 49 -3.56 3.49 8.81
N HIS A 50 -3.74 4.25 9.88
CA HIS A 50 -2.67 4.62 10.80
C HIS A 50 -3.20 4.83 12.22
N PRO A 51 -2.35 4.70 13.27
CA PRO A 51 -2.76 4.88 14.64
C PRO A 51 -2.90 6.36 15.03
N VAL A 52 -3.97 6.67 15.73
CA VAL A 52 -4.11 7.85 16.56
C VAL A 52 -4.04 7.38 18.02
N ILE A 53 -3.18 8.01 18.82
CA ILE A 53 -2.94 7.63 20.21
C ILE A 53 -3.56 8.69 21.10
N ASP A 54 -4.48 8.28 21.96
CA ASP A 54 -5.06 9.15 22.97
C ASP A 54 -4.03 9.39 24.10
N PRO A 55 -3.54 10.63 24.26
CA PRO A 55 -2.54 10.93 25.28
C PRO A 55 -3.07 10.82 26.71
N ASP A 56 -4.39 10.98 26.92
CA ASP A 56 -4.99 10.94 28.25
C ASP A 56 -5.12 9.50 28.75
N VAL A 57 -5.36 8.55 27.85
CA VAL A 57 -5.45 7.12 28.15
C VAL A 57 -4.07 6.45 28.10
N CYS A 58 -3.12 6.96 27.32
CA CYS A 58 -1.82 6.33 27.12
C CYS A 58 -0.97 6.38 28.39
N MET A 59 -0.54 5.22 28.87
CA MET A 59 0.33 5.05 30.07
C MET A 59 1.83 4.85 29.73
N GLY A 60 2.22 4.98 28.47
CA GLY A 60 3.63 4.87 28.06
C GLY A 60 4.23 3.47 28.12
N ALA A 61 3.44 2.41 28.14
CA ALA A 61 3.90 1.01 28.28
C ALA A 61 4.82 0.52 27.15
N ALA A 62 4.98 1.27 26.07
CA ALA A 62 5.78 0.95 24.87
C ALA A 62 5.44 -0.39 24.20
N ALA A 63 4.31 -1.01 24.54
CA ALA A 63 3.87 -2.26 23.92
C ALA A 63 3.62 -2.08 22.41
N CYS A 64 3.05 -0.95 22.01
CA CYS A 64 2.83 -0.57 20.61
C CYS A 64 4.14 -0.43 19.83
N VAL A 65 5.19 0.13 20.44
CA VAL A 65 6.52 0.26 19.81
C VAL A 65 7.16 -1.11 19.61
N ARG A 66 7.09 -1.99 20.60
CA ARG A 66 7.64 -3.36 20.50
C ARG A 66 6.88 -4.22 19.48
N ALA A 67 5.58 -4.04 19.36
CA ALA A 67 4.74 -4.79 18.42
C ALA A 67 4.85 -4.29 16.98
N CYS A 68 5.30 -3.04 16.77
CA CYS A 68 5.45 -2.48 15.44
C CYS A 68 6.66 -3.08 14.71
N PRO A 69 6.51 -3.65 13.50
CA PRO A 69 7.65 -4.09 12.70
C PRO A 69 8.46 -2.92 12.14
N GLU A 70 7.83 -1.74 11.99
CA GLU A 70 8.47 -0.51 11.53
C GLU A 70 9.05 0.25 12.74
N LYS A 71 10.35 0.09 12.96
CA LYS A 71 11.03 0.52 14.18
C LYS A 71 10.99 2.04 14.44
N THR A 72 10.80 2.84 13.39
CA THR A 72 10.75 4.32 13.48
C THR A 72 9.33 4.87 13.57
N ALA A 73 8.31 4.07 13.22
CA ALA A 73 6.93 4.53 13.12
C ALA A 73 6.36 5.03 14.46
N LEU A 74 6.62 4.30 15.55
CA LEU A 74 6.10 4.61 16.88
C LEU A 74 7.24 4.80 17.88
N VAL A 75 7.10 5.82 18.71
CA VAL A 75 8.03 6.11 19.81
C VAL A 75 7.27 6.42 21.10
N VAL A 76 7.95 6.32 22.24
CA VAL A 76 7.46 6.83 23.53
C VAL A 76 8.38 7.95 23.99
N VAL A 77 7.81 9.12 24.23
CA VAL A 77 8.49 10.32 24.74
C VAL A 77 7.69 10.83 25.94
N ASP A 78 8.35 11.13 27.02
CA ASP A 78 7.74 11.63 28.28
C ASP A 78 6.55 10.80 28.76
N GLY A 79 6.65 9.46 28.64
CA GLY A 79 5.61 8.53 29.06
C GLY A 79 4.38 8.48 28.18
N LYS A 80 4.41 9.09 26.98
CA LYS A 80 3.32 9.06 26.00
C LYS A 80 3.78 8.49 24.67
N GLY A 81 2.89 7.76 24.00
CA GLY A 81 3.15 7.22 22.66
C GLY A 81 2.89 8.25 21.58
N TYR A 82 3.68 8.21 20.51
CA TYR A 82 3.53 9.07 19.34
C TYR A 82 3.75 8.29 18.05
N LEU A 83 2.98 8.63 17.00
CA LEU A 83 3.29 8.27 15.63
C LEU A 83 4.37 9.24 15.13
N ALA A 84 5.64 8.86 15.22
CA ALA A 84 6.77 9.69 14.82
C ALA A 84 6.98 9.65 13.30
N ASP A 85 7.39 8.51 12.75
CA ASP A 85 7.50 8.32 11.31
C ASP A 85 6.16 7.88 10.73
N ALA A 86 5.33 8.88 10.47
CA ALA A 86 4.01 8.64 9.88
C ALA A 86 4.08 8.07 8.45
N ALA A 87 5.13 8.41 7.68
CA ALA A 87 5.32 7.91 6.32
C ALA A 87 5.80 6.44 6.31
N GLY A 88 6.48 6.00 7.36
CA GLY A 88 6.87 4.61 7.57
C GLY A 88 5.74 3.70 8.05
N CYS A 89 4.62 4.26 8.50
CA CYS A 89 3.48 3.45 8.96
C CYS A 89 2.79 2.75 7.79
N ILE A 90 2.70 1.43 7.84
CA ILE A 90 2.07 0.56 6.82
C ILE A 90 0.66 0.09 7.19
N GLY A 91 0.11 0.54 8.32
CA GLY A 91 -1.28 0.27 8.70
C GLY A 91 -1.58 -1.19 9.12
N HIS A 92 -0.61 -1.95 9.64
CA HIS A 92 -0.81 -3.37 9.97
C HIS A 92 -1.61 -3.64 11.26
N GLY A 93 -1.84 -2.61 12.10
CA GLY A 93 -2.74 -2.69 13.24
C GLY A 93 -2.20 -3.31 14.53
N ALA A 94 -1.02 -3.95 14.55
CA ALA A 94 -0.49 -4.62 15.74
C ALA A 94 -0.30 -3.71 16.95
N CYS A 95 -0.12 -2.40 16.74
CA CYS A 95 -0.04 -1.41 17.81
C CYS A 95 -1.35 -1.30 18.61
N LYS A 96 -2.51 -1.34 17.93
CA LYS A 96 -3.84 -1.33 18.57
C LYS A 96 -4.03 -2.60 19.40
N THR A 97 -3.77 -3.76 18.79
CA THR A 97 -3.91 -5.07 19.47
C THR A 97 -2.99 -5.21 20.69
N ALA A 98 -1.77 -4.65 20.63
CA ALA A 98 -0.80 -4.74 21.71
C ALA A 98 -1.02 -3.71 22.83
N CYS A 99 -1.90 -2.72 22.66
CA CYS A 99 -2.10 -1.68 23.64
C CYS A 99 -2.89 -2.20 24.87
N PRO A 100 -2.29 -2.24 26.07
CA PRO A 100 -2.95 -2.82 27.24
C PRO A 100 -4.13 -1.99 27.78
N VAL A 101 -4.21 -0.73 27.40
CA VAL A 101 -5.24 0.22 27.87
C VAL A 101 -6.12 0.74 26.74
N SER A 102 -6.06 0.14 25.54
CA SER A 102 -6.85 0.53 24.38
C SER A 102 -6.74 2.03 24.00
N ALA A 103 -5.59 2.65 24.26
CA ALA A 103 -5.34 4.05 23.93
C ALA A 103 -5.12 4.32 22.43
N ILE A 104 -5.21 3.30 21.57
CA ILE A 104 -4.88 3.42 20.15
C ILE A 104 -6.11 3.14 19.31
N GLU A 105 -6.50 4.12 18.51
CA GLU A 105 -7.47 3.95 17.45
C GLU A 105 -6.78 3.94 16.09
N LEU A 106 -7.26 3.10 15.16
CA LEU A 106 -6.80 3.10 13.78
C LEU A 106 -7.78 3.89 12.95
N VAL A 107 -7.27 4.88 12.20
CA VAL A 107 -8.09 5.78 11.41
C VAL A 107 -7.60 5.86 9.96
N PHE A 108 -8.52 6.22 9.06
CA PHE A 108 -8.22 6.53 7.67
C PHE A 108 -8.25 8.05 7.44
N GLY A 109 -7.29 8.54 6.65
CA GLY A 109 -7.21 9.95 6.32
C GLY A 109 -6.80 10.81 7.52
N THR A 110 -6.88 12.11 7.34
CA THR A 110 -6.61 13.12 8.37
C THR A 110 -7.62 14.25 8.22
N SER A 111 -7.79 15.12 9.21
CA SER A 111 -8.66 16.31 9.12
C SER A 111 -8.37 17.17 7.87
N ARG A 112 -7.10 17.20 7.43
CA ARG A 112 -6.65 17.96 6.25
C ARG A 112 -6.71 17.19 4.95
N ARG A 113 -6.74 15.85 5.01
CA ARG A 113 -6.68 14.98 3.83
C ARG A 113 -7.60 13.79 3.99
N GLY A 114 -8.72 13.83 3.28
CA GLY A 114 -9.62 12.70 3.16
C GLY A 114 -9.02 11.57 2.31
N VAL A 115 -9.54 10.37 2.52
CA VAL A 115 -9.32 9.20 1.68
C VAL A 115 -10.66 8.58 1.33
N ASP A 116 -10.88 8.37 0.05
CA ASP A 116 -12.10 7.75 -0.45
C ASP A 116 -11.95 6.23 -0.38
N LEU A 117 -12.86 5.56 0.33
CA LEU A 117 -12.88 4.11 0.51
C LEU A 117 -14.32 3.60 0.44
N PRO A 118 -14.54 2.42 -0.14
CA PRO A 118 -15.80 1.72 0.00
C PRO A 118 -16.01 1.27 1.45
N GLU A 119 -17.25 1.36 1.93
CA GLU A 119 -17.61 0.79 3.22
C GLU A 119 -17.85 -0.72 3.10
N VAL A 120 -17.27 -1.47 4.02
CA VAL A 120 -17.46 -2.92 4.15
C VAL A 120 -17.76 -3.30 5.60
N ASP A 121 -18.53 -4.32 5.81
CA ASP A 121 -18.79 -4.90 7.12
C ASP A 121 -17.62 -5.80 7.59
N PRO A 122 -17.64 -6.37 8.81
CA PRO A 122 -16.61 -7.29 9.29
C PRO A 122 -16.44 -8.56 8.45
N ASN A 123 -17.40 -8.89 7.60
CA ASN A 123 -17.36 -10.00 6.65
C ASN A 123 -16.89 -9.56 5.25
N PHE A 124 -16.38 -8.33 5.11
CA PHE A 124 -15.96 -7.73 3.85
C PHE A 124 -17.09 -7.50 2.84
N GLN A 125 -18.36 -7.63 3.21
CA GLN A 125 -19.50 -7.31 2.37
C GLN A 125 -19.75 -5.81 2.37
N THR A 126 -20.05 -5.26 1.21
CA THR A 126 -20.47 -3.86 1.06
C THR A 126 -21.93 -3.70 1.48
N ARG A 127 -22.45 -2.47 1.49
CA ARG A 127 -23.91 -2.24 1.65
C ARG A 127 -24.74 -2.91 0.56
N LYS A 128 -24.15 -3.14 -0.63
CA LYS A 128 -24.79 -3.95 -1.68
C LYS A 128 -24.64 -5.42 -1.35
N ALA A 129 -25.75 -6.06 -1.05
CA ALA A 129 -25.77 -7.49 -0.73
C ALA A 129 -25.15 -8.33 -1.86
N GLY A 130 -24.32 -9.31 -1.52
CA GLY A 130 -23.63 -10.16 -2.47
C GLY A 130 -22.36 -9.56 -3.09
N VAL A 131 -22.03 -8.27 -2.83
CA VAL A 131 -20.79 -7.63 -3.29
C VAL A 131 -19.81 -7.50 -2.13
N TYR A 132 -18.63 -8.07 -2.29
CA TYR A 132 -17.55 -8.10 -1.30
C TYR A 132 -16.33 -7.36 -1.80
N ILE A 133 -15.49 -6.87 -0.89
CA ILE A 133 -14.24 -6.18 -1.22
C ILE A 133 -13.11 -6.71 -0.36
N ALA A 134 -11.97 -7.04 -0.97
CA ALA A 134 -10.76 -7.43 -0.24
C ALA A 134 -9.50 -6.76 -0.80
N GLY A 135 -8.49 -6.60 0.05
CA GLY A 135 -7.19 -6.04 -0.28
C GLY A 135 -7.14 -4.52 -0.24
N GLU A 136 -6.24 -3.94 -1.01
CA GLU A 136 -5.92 -2.50 -0.98
C GLU A 136 -7.13 -1.60 -1.30
N LEU A 137 -8.12 -2.11 -2.02
CA LEU A 137 -9.36 -1.38 -2.32
C LEU A 137 -10.09 -0.97 -1.04
N GLY A 138 -10.08 -1.82 0.00
CA GLY A 138 -10.59 -1.51 1.34
C GLY A 138 -9.66 -0.65 2.20
N GLY A 139 -8.56 -0.13 1.66
CA GLY A 139 -7.67 0.82 2.34
C GLY A 139 -6.42 0.23 3.01
N MET A 140 -6.23 -1.09 2.99
CA MET A 140 -5.08 -1.76 3.63
C MET A 140 -4.08 -2.25 2.59
N GLY A 141 -2.89 -1.60 2.56
CA GLY A 141 -1.90 -1.75 1.48
C GLY A 141 -0.83 -2.82 1.65
N LEU A 142 -0.85 -3.68 2.69
CA LEU A 142 0.16 -4.72 2.89
C LEU A 142 -0.26 -6.02 2.20
N VAL A 143 0.68 -6.68 1.50
CA VAL A 143 0.43 -7.95 0.79
C VAL A 143 -0.18 -9.01 1.70
N ALA A 144 0.39 -9.22 2.89
CA ALA A 144 -0.14 -10.18 3.85
C ALA A 144 -1.55 -9.84 4.35
N ASN A 145 -1.89 -8.56 4.50
CA ASN A 145 -3.25 -8.15 4.83
C ASN A 145 -4.21 -8.42 3.68
N ALA A 146 -3.78 -8.13 2.45
CA ALA A 146 -4.59 -8.39 1.27
C ALA A 146 -4.90 -9.88 1.10
N THR A 147 -3.90 -10.76 1.28
CA THR A 147 -4.11 -12.22 1.23
C THR A 147 -5.06 -12.68 2.32
N ARG A 148 -4.87 -12.23 3.57
CA ARG A 148 -5.75 -12.58 4.69
C ARG A 148 -7.20 -12.14 4.43
N GLN A 149 -7.41 -10.90 4.00
CA GLN A 149 -8.74 -10.39 3.67
C GLN A 149 -9.42 -11.17 2.54
N GLY A 150 -8.65 -11.60 1.53
CA GLY A 150 -9.16 -12.46 0.46
C GLY A 150 -9.72 -13.79 1.00
N VAL A 151 -8.99 -14.41 1.94
CA VAL A 151 -9.44 -15.66 2.60
C VAL A 151 -10.68 -15.41 3.45
N GLU A 152 -10.64 -14.42 4.36
CA GLU A 152 -11.73 -14.10 5.29
C GLU A 152 -13.03 -13.72 4.55
N ALA A 153 -12.93 -12.97 3.44
CA ALA A 153 -14.09 -12.65 2.61
C ALA A 153 -14.72 -13.91 2.00
N VAL A 154 -13.90 -14.85 1.54
CA VAL A 154 -14.41 -16.12 0.98
C VAL A 154 -14.98 -17.03 2.07
N GLU A 155 -14.44 -17.03 3.28
CA GLU A 155 -15.06 -17.72 4.42
C GLU A 155 -16.49 -17.24 4.68
N ALA A 156 -16.71 -15.92 4.63
CA ALA A 156 -18.04 -15.34 4.76
C ALA A 156 -18.97 -15.76 3.61
N VAL A 157 -18.47 -15.73 2.37
CA VAL A 157 -19.17 -16.21 1.18
C VAL A 157 -19.56 -17.69 1.33
N ALA A 158 -18.64 -18.55 1.75
CA ALA A 158 -18.87 -19.98 1.90
C ALA A 158 -19.94 -20.27 2.97
N LYS A 159 -19.93 -19.53 4.08
CA LYS A 159 -20.97 -19.63 5.11
C LYS A 159 -22.37 -19.28 4.56
N ALA A 160 -22.47 -18.19 3.80
CA ALA A 160 -23.72 -17.75 3.18
C ALA A 160 -24.19 -18.76 2.10
N THR A 161 -23.28 -19.27 1.27
CA THR A 161 -23.60 -20.27 0.23
C THR A 161 -24.16 -21.57 0.82
N LYS A 162 -23.60 -22.04 1.95
CA LYS A 162 -24.12 -23.23 2.64
C LYS A 162 -25.56 -23.08 3.09
N GLN A 163 -26.00 -21.88 3.46
CA GLN A 163 -27.37 -21.61 3.90
C GLN A 163 -28.36 -21.55 2.74
N GLU A 164 -27.94 -21.17 1.57
CA GLU A 164 -28.77 -20.95 0.39
C GLU A 164 -28.89 -22.20 -0.52
N GLY A 165 -28.02 -23.20 -0.33
CA GLY A 165 -27.97 -24.40 -1.15
C GLY A 165 -27.20 -24.18 -2.48
N ALA A 166 -27.31 -25.13 -3.41
CA ALA A 166 -26.62 -25.13 -4.68
C ALA A 166 -27.04 -23.95 -5.57
N ALA A 167 -26.09 -23.39 -6.30
CA ALA A 167 -26.36 -22.35 -7.30
C ALA A 167 -27.21 -22.93 -8.45
N PRO A 168 -28.02 -22.09 -9.12
CA PRO A 168 -28.69 -22.47 -10.37
C PRO A 168 -27.68 -22.89 -11.43
N GLU A 169 -28.12 -23.70 -12.37
CA GLU A 169 -27.23 -24.10 -13.49
C GLU A 169 -26.70 -22.91 -14.26
N GLY A 170 -25.41 -22.91 -14.53
CA GLY A 170 -24.71 -21.81 -15.22
C GLY A 170 -24.44 -20.58 -14.38
N VAL A 171 -24.76 -20.59 -13.07
CA VAL A 171 -24.47 -19.51 -12.12
C VAL A 171 -23.37 -19.96 -11.16
N LEU A 172 -22.28 -19.19 -11.08
CA LEU A 172 -21.19 -19.43 -10.12
C LEU A 172 -21.60 -19.04 -8.70
N ASP A 173 -21.01 -19.69 -7.69
CA ASP A 173 -21.12 -19.24 -6.31
C ASP A 173 -20.41 -17.89 -6.11
N LEU A 174 -19.25 -17.72 -6.76
CA LEU A 174 -18.42 -16.55 -6.60
C LEU A 174 -17.68 -16.17 -7.89
N LEU A 175 -17.77 -14.89 -8.27
CA LEU A 175 -16.90 -14.26 -9.27
C LEU A 175 -15.90 -13.37 -8.54
N ILE A 176 -14.60 -13.56 -8.81
CA ILE A 176 -13.54 -12.73 -8.27
C ILE A 176 -12.99 -11.82 -9.38
N VAL A 177 -12.92 -10.52 -9.11
CA VAL A 177 -12.39 -9.52 -10.05
C VAL A 177 -11.07 -8.99 -9.53
N GLY A 178 -9.97 -9.41 -10.16
CA GLY A 178 -8.58 -9.08 -9.82
C GLY A 178 -7.78 -10.29 -9.37
N ALA A 179 -6.62 -10.53 -10.00
CA ALA A 179 -5.66 -11.59 -9.68
C ALA A 179 -4.37 -11.05 -8.99
N GLY A 180 -4.55 -10.02 -8.15
CA GLY A 180 -3.55 -9.57 -7.18
C GLY A 180 -3.53 -10.45 -5.92
N PRO A 181 -2.74 -10.11 -4.89
CA PRO A 181 -2.59 -10.93 -3.68
C PRO A 181 -3.92 -11.34 -3.01
N ALA A 182 -4.89 -10.42 -2.93
CA ALA A 182 -6.21 -10.71 -2.37
C ALA A 182 -6.99 -11.70 -3.24
N GLY A 183 -7.04 -11.47 -4.55
CA GLY A 183 -7.76 -12.34 -5.48
C GLY A 183 -7.13 -13.73 -5.61
N ILE A 184 -5.81 -13.84 -5.58
CA ILE A 184 -5.11 -15.13 -5.56
C ILE A 184 -5.51 -15.92 -4.32
N ALA A 185 -5.40 -15.31 -3.12
CA ALA A 185 -5.74 -15.97 -1.87
C ALA A 185 -7.24 -16.32 -1.80
N ALA A 186 -8.11 -15.46 -2.30
CA ALA A 186 -9.54 -15.70 -2.41
C ALA A 186 -9.85 -16.88 -3.35
N THR A 187 -9.17 -16.98 -4.49
CA THR A 187 -9.34 -18.11 -5.42
C THR A 187 -8.97 -19.43 -4.74
N LEU A 188 -7.86 -19.47 -4.03
CA LEU A 188 -7.41 -20.63 -3.30
C LEU A 188 -8.41 -21.04 -2.19
N ALA A 189 -8.90 -20.06 -1.43
CA ALA A 189 -9.91 -20.31 -0.40
C ALA A 189 -11.23 -20.80 -1.00
N ALA A 190 -11.68 -20.23 -2.13
CA ALA A 190 -12.87 -20.69 -2.82
C ALA A 190 -12.74 -22.15 -3.29
N MET A 191 -11.59 -22.53 -3.80
CA MET A 191 -11.27 -23.91 -4.18
C MET A 191 -11.27 -24.83 -2.95
N GLU A 192 -10.69 -24.42 -1.83
CA GLU A 192 -10.64 -25.19 -0.59
C GLU A 192 -12.04 -25.42 -0.01
N TYR A 193 -12.92 -24.42 -0.11
CA TYR A 193 -14.33 -24.52 0.30
C TYR A 193 -15.22 -25.23 -0.73
N GLY A 194 -14.70 -25.63 -1.90
CA GLY A 194 -15.44 -26.30 -2.96
C GLY A 194 -16.49 -25.43 -3.66
N LEU A 195 -16.30 -24.10 -3.65
CA LEU A 195 -17.17 -23.17 -4.35
C LEU A 195 -16.90 -23.21 -5.87
N SER A 196 -17.97 -23.08 -6.66
CA SER A 196 -17.84 -22.81 -8.08
C SER A 196 -17.37 -21.36 -8.27
N VAL A 197 -16.10 -21.20 -8.72
CA VAL A 197 -15.42 -19.90 -8.77
C VAL A 197 -14.77 -19.64 -10.13
N ARG A 198 -14.81 -18.37 -10.53
CA ARG A 198 -14.04 -17.83 -11.68
C ARG A 198 -13.33 -16.58 -11.23
N THR A 199 -12.05 -16.43 -11.59
CA THR A 199 -11.25 -15.24 -11.26
C THR A 199 -10.79 -14.57 -12.55
N LEU A 200 -11.15 -13.30 -12.70
CA LEU A 200 -10.86 -12.49 -13.87
C LEU A 200 -9.80 -11.43 -13.52
N ASP A 201 -8.87 -11.17 -14.42
CA ASP A 201 -8.03 -9.98 -14.37
C ASP A 201 -7.89 -9.32 -15.75
N ARG A 202 -7.88 -7.99 -15.77
CA ARG A 202 -7.66 -7.21 -17.00
C ARG A 202 -6.20 -7.26 -17.47
N GLU A 203 -5.27 -7.48 -16.56
CA GLU A 203 -3.85 -7.62 -16.87
C GLU A 203 -3.59 -8.97 -17.56
N ALA A 204 -2.43 -9.10 -18.19
CA ALA A 204 -2.08 -10.30 -18.95
C ALA A 204 -1.53 -11.44 -18.06
N ASP A 205 -1.36 -11.20 -16.74
CA ASP A 205 -0.66 -12.16 -15.88
C ASP A 205 -0.90 -11.90 -14.38
N LEU A 206 -0.52 -12.87 -13.52
CA LEU A 206 -0.65 -12.84 -12.06
C LEU A 206 0.15 -11.72 -11.39
N GLY A 207 -0.34 -11.25 -10.22
CA GLY A 207 0.37 -10.36 -9.31
C GLY A 207 -0.17 -8.93 -9.25
N GLY A 208 -1.07 -8.56 -10.14
CA GLY A 208 -1.75 -7.26 -10.12
C GLY A 208 -0.77 -6.07 -10.02
N SER A 209 -1.03 -5.15 -9.09
CA SER A 209 -0.20 -3.95 -8.89
C SER A 209 1.29 -4.21 -8.62
N ILE A 210 1.64 -5.37 -8.05
CA ILE A 210 3.04 -5.73 -7.74
C ILE A 210 3.83 -5.89 -9.04
N ARG A 211 3.21 -6.45 -10.07
CA ARG A 211 3.86 -6.67 -11.36
C ARG A 211 4.29 -5.35 -12.04
N ALA A 212 3.51 -4.30 -11.84
CA ALA A 212 3.80 -2.97 -12.36
C ALA A 212 4.81 -2.16 -11.53
N TYR A 213 5.36 -2.71 -10.44
CA TYR A 213 6.42 -2.03 -9.69
C TYR A 213 7.72 -2.00 -10.51
N PRO A 214 8.58 -1.00 -10.30
CA PRO A 214 9.90 -0.94 -10.91
C PRO A 214 10.71 -2.22 -10.64
N ARG A 215 11.59 -2.57 -11.58
CA ARG A 215 12.51 -3.70 -11.44
C ARG A 215 13.35 -3.57 -10.18
N GLY A 216 13.50 -4.68 -9.45
CA GLY A 216 14.26 -4.74 -8.20
C GLY A 216 13.62 -4.02 -7.01
N LYS A 217 12.37 -3.54 -7.13
CA LYS A 217 11.68 -2.90 -5.99
C LYS A 217 11.51 -3.90 -4.85
N ILE A 218 11.90 -3.46 -3.65
CA ILE A 218 11.66 -4.23 -2.42
C ILE A 218 10.19 -4.06 -2.00
N VAL A 219 9.54 -5.18 -1.79
CA VAL A 219 8.16 -5.27 -1.32
C VAL A 219 8.18 -5.71 0.14
N MET A 220 7.54 -4.92 0.99
CA MET A 220 7.32 -5.27 2.39
C MET A 220 6.09 -6.17 2.49
N THR A 221 6.18 -7.22 3.31
CA THR A 221 5.08 -8.12 3.63
C THR A 221 5.23 -8.63 5.06
N ALA A 222 4.39 -9.57 5.47
CA ALA A 222 4.53 -10.32 6.72
C ALA A 222 4.37 -11.81 6.41
N PRO A 223 4.74 -12.71 7.32
CA PRO A 223 4.40 -14.12 7.17
C PRO A 223 2.88 -14.26 6.93
N MET A 224 2.52 -15.10 5.96
CA MET A 224 1.14 -15.33 5.55
C MET A 224 0.90 -16.81 5.30
N GLU A 225 -0.35 -17.22 5.37
CA GLU A 225 -0.79 -18.56 5.03
C GLU A 225 -1.69 -18.49 3.79
N LEU A 226 -1.37 -19.29 2.80
CA LEU A 226 -2.14 -19.38 1.56
C LEU A 226 -2.87 -20.73 1.55
N PRO A 227 -4.20 -20.75 1.39
CA PRO A 227 -4.97 -21.98 1.29
C PRO A 227 -4.39 -22.92 0.22
N LEU A 228 -4.44 -24.21 0.42
CA LEU A 228 -3.92 -25.26 -0.48
C LEU A 228 -2.40 -25.21 -0.73
N TYR A 229 -1.69 -24.18 -0.30
CA TYR A 229 -0.24 -24.03 -0.51
C TYR A 229 0.57 -24.07 0.79
N GLY A 230 0.05 -23.45 1.87
CA GLY A 230 0.66 -23.42 3.19
C GLY A 230 1.36 -22.11 3.56
N LYS A 231 2.28 -22.18 4.54
CA LYS A 231 2.89 -21.01 5.19
C LYS A 231 4.05 -20.43 4.37
N VAL A 232 3.98 -19.12 4.13
CA VAL A 232 5.00 -18.30 3.47
C VAL A 232 5.64 -17.38 4.49
N LYS A 233 6.95 -17.55 4.76
CA LYS A 233 7.69 -16.84 5.81
C LYS A 233 8.45 -15.61 5.27
N LEU A 234 7.84 -14.83 4.38
CA LEU A 234 8.47 -13.63 3.80
C LEU A 234 8.12 -12.38 4.62
N ARG A 235 9.11 -11.51 4.87
CA ARG A 235 8.93 -10.17 5.46
C ARG A 235 9.36 -9.05 4.51
N ARG A 236 10.44 -9.28 3.76
CA ARG A 236 10.93 -8.42 2.69
C ARG A 236 11.33 -9.31 1.54
N THR A 237 10.98 -8.91 0.34
CA THR A 237 11.32 -9.67 -0.87
C THR A 237 11.42 -8.72 -2.06
N SER A 238 12.05 -9.13 -3.15
CA SER A 238 11.96 -8.36 -4.39
C SER A 238 10.59 -8.56 -5.05
N LYS A 239 10.21 -7.63 -5.90
CA LYS A 239 9.03 -7.74 -6.76
C LYS A 239 9.05 -9.07 -7.53
N GLU A 240 10.19 -9.38 -8.14
CA GLU A 240 10.38 -10.55 -8.99
C GLU A 240 10.12 -11.86 -8.21
N ALA A 241 10.78 -12.01 -7.06
CA ALA A 241 10.61 -13.18 -6.20
C ALA A 241 9.18 -13.35 -5.69
N LEU A 242 8.47 -12.24 -5.45
CA LEU A 242 7.07 -12.29 -5.03
C LEU A 242 6.13 -12.70 -6.18
N VAL A 243 6.39 -12.23 -7.40
CA VAL A 243 5.64 -12.65 -8.59
C VAL A 243 5.90 -14.13 -8.89
N GLU A 244 7.16 -14.59 -8.82
CA GLU A 244 7.52 -15.99 -8.98
C GLU A 244 6.83 -16.89 -7.96
N LEU A 245 6.75 -16.43 -6.69
CA LEU A 245 5.99 -17.14 -5.65
C LEU A 245 4.52 -17.32 -6.07
N PHE A 246 3.84 -16.28 -6.55
CA PHE A 246 2.44 -16.40 -6.95
C PHE A 246 2.24 -17.31 -8.16
N VAL A 247 3.17 -17.30 -9.10
CA VAL A 247 3.18 -18.26 -10.24
C VAL A 247 3.36 -19.69 -9.74
N ASP A 248 4.29 -19.93 -8.79
CA ASP A 248 4.49 -21.25 -8.18
C ASP A 248 3.26 -21.71 -7.39
N VAL A 249 2.60 -20.81 -6.66
CA VAL A 249 1.33 -21.06 -5.96
C VAL A 249 0.27 -21.53 -6.94
N ALA A 250 0.02 -20.79 -8.02
CA ALA A 250 -0.98 -21.14 -9.02
C ALA A 250 -0.68 -22.53 -9.66
N ARG A 251 0.58 -22.77 -10.00
CA ARG A 251 1.03 -24.04 -10.59
C ARG A 251 0.83 -25.23 -9.64
N LYS A 252 1.20 -25.10 -8.37
CA LYS A 252 1.12 -26.20 -7.39
C LYS A 252 -0.30 -26.50 -6.94
N THR A 253 -1.15 -25.50 -6.87
CA THR A 253 -2.55 -25.65 -6.42
C THR A 253 -3.51 -25.96 -7.56
N GLY A 254 -3.10 -25.77 -8.82
CA GLY A 254 -3.96 -25.90 -9.98
C GLY A 254 -4.97 -24.75 -10.13
N ALA A 255 -4.78 -23.64 -9.39
CA ALA A 255 -5.65 -22.46 -9.49
C ALA A 255 -5.59 -21.86 -10.89
N ARG A 256 -6.76 -21.51 -11.43
CA ARG A 256 -6.92 -20.94 -12.78
C ARG A 256 -7.38 -19.50 -12.71
N PHE A 257 -6.88 -18.69 -13.63
CA PHE A 257 -7.16 -17.26 -13.74
C PHE A 257 -7.38 -16.91 -15.20
N ASP A 258 -8.40 -16.09 -15.47
CA ASP A 258 -8.70 -15.60 -16.83
C ASP A 258 -8.10 -14.19 -16.97
N PHE A 259 -7.04 -14.10 -17.73
CA PHE A 259 -6.30 -12.86 -17.97
C PHE A 259 -6.80 -12.11 -19.23
N GLY A 260 -6.53 -10.81 -19.30
CA GLY A 260 -6.98 -9.94 -20.39
C GLY A 260 -8.50 -9.74 -20.40
N VAL A 261 -9.19 -10.09 -19.32
CA VAL A 261 -10.64 -10.00 -19.23
C VAL A 261 -11.04 -8.76 -18.42
N ASN A 262 -11.63 -7.80 -19.11
CA ASN A 262 -12.09 -6.55 -18.49
C ASN A 262 -13.58 -6.61 -18.19
N VAL A 263 -13.97 -6.21 -16.98
CA VAL A 263 -15.38 -6.03 -16.60
C VAL A 263 -15.88 -4.72 -17.19
N THR A 264 -16.95 -4.77 -17.96
CA THR A 264 -17.52 -3.63 -18.69
C THR A 264 -18.87 -3.18 -18.16
N GLY A 265 -19.58 -4.04 -17.43
CA GLY A 265 -20.87 -3.73 -16.83
C GLY A 265 -21.30 -4.82 -15.86
N VAL A 266 -22.33 -4.53 -15.07
CA VAL A 266 -22.98 -5.49 -14.17
C VAL A 266 -24.45 -5.17 -14.06
N GLN A 267 -25.26 -6.20 -14.00
CA GLN A 267 -26.71 -6.15 -13.72
C GLN A 267 -27.05 -7.20 -12.69
N GLU A 268 -28.00 -6.91 -11.83
CA GLU A 268 -28.60 -7.89 -10.93
C GLU A 268 -29.90 -8.42 -11.53
N ILE A 269 -30.00 -9.72 -11.70
CA ILE A 269 -31.14 -10.39 -12.33
C ILE A 269 -31.47 -11.60 -11.47
N ASP A 270 -32.71 -11.71 -11.01
CA ASP A 270 -33.23 -12.87 -10.27
C ASP A 270 -32.31 -13.32 -9.10
N GLY A 271 -31.77 -12.35 -8.34
CA GLY A 271 -30.95 -12.59 -7.16
C GLY A 271 -29.51 -13.05 -7.45
N HIS A 272 -29.03 -12.92 -8.68
CA HIS A 272 -27.63 -13.11 -9.05
C HIS A 272 -27.11 -11.96 -9.90
N PHE A 273 -25.79 -11.81 -10.00
CA PHE A 273 -25.14 -10.82 -10.83
C PHE A 273 -24.83 -11.38 -12.22
N GLU A 274 -25.27 -10.70 -13.25
CA GLU A 274 -24.79 -10.91 -14.60
C GLU A 274 -23.72 -9.85 -14.90
N VAL A 275 -22.46 -10.29 -14.94
CA VAL A 275 -21.30 -9.43 -15.13
C VAL A 275 -20.86 -9.48 -16.59
N GLN A 276 -20.97 -8.36 -17.29
CA GLN A 276 -20.53 -8.20 -18.67
C GLN A 276 -19.01 -8.05 -18.70
N THR A 277 -18.37 -8.84 -19.54
CA THR A 277 -16.92 -8.83 -19.69
C THR A 277 -16.50 -8.77 -21.15
N SER A 278 -15.25 -8.43 -21.41
CA SER A 278 -14.68 -8.48 -22.76
C SER A 278 -14.65 -9.90 -23.38
N ALA A 279 -14.80 -10.94 -22.53
CA ALA A 279 -14.85 -12.36 -22.95
C ALA A 279 -16.27 -12.94 -22.94
N GLY A 280 -17.32 -12.10 -22.82
CA GLY A 280 -18.72 -12.50 -22.69
C GLY A 280 -19.25 -12.43 -21.26
N PRO A 281 -20.57 -12.62 -21.07
CA PRO A 281 -21.21 -12.50 -19.78
C PRO A 281 -20.83 -13.66 -18.84
N THR A 282 -20.77 -13.37 -17.54
CA THR A 282 -20.58 -14.36 -16.48
C THR A 282 -21.61 -14.14 -15.40
N LYS A 283 -22.29 -15.20 -14.97
CA LYS A 283 -23.31 -15.14 -13.91
C LYS A 283 -22.74 -15.66 -12.60
N ALA A 284 -22.97 -14.94 -11.51
CA ALA A 284 -22.51 -15.34 -10.18
C ALA A 284 -23.48 -14.86 -9.10
N ARG A 285 -23.65 -15.65 -8.05
CA ARG A 285 -24.46 -15.26 -6.88
C ARG A 285 -23.80 -14.13 -6.09
N ARG A 286 -22.46 -14.10 -6.08
CA ARG A 286 -21.66 -13.13 -5.34
C ARG A 286 -20.46 -12.69 -6.15
N VAL A 287 -20.02 -11.47 -5.89
CA VAL A 287 -18.84 -10.88 -6.54
C VAL A 287 -17.89 -10.40 -5.46
N LEU A 288 -16.60 -10.77 -5.57
CA LEU A 288 -15.51 -10.22 -4.77
C LEU A 288 -14.65 -9.29 -5.61
N LEU A 289 -14.63 -8.01 -5.26
CA LEU A 289 -13.78 -7.00 -5.89
C LEU A 289 -12.41 -6.99 -5.22
N ALA A 290 -11.42 -7.60 -5.85
CA ALA A 290 -10.02 -7.67 -5.42
C ALA A 290 -9.09 -6.85 -6.34
N THR A 291 -9.62 -5.81 -6.99
CA THR A 291 -8.97 -5.02 -8.04
C THR A 291 -7.84 -4.11 -7.53
N GLY A 292 -7.69 -3.98 -6.21
CA GLY A 292 -6.82 -2.98 -5.60
C GLY A 292 -7.26 -1.54 -5.90
N ARG A 293 -6.47 -0.57 -5.44
CA ARG A 293 -6.74 0.87 -5.62
C ARG A 293 -6.19 1.45 -6.91
N ARG A 294 -5.45 0.69 -7.70
CA ARG A 294 -4.85 1.15 -8.96
C ARG A 294 -5.90 1.20 -10.06
N GLY A 295 -6.72 2.23 -10.03
CA GLY A 295 -7.54 2.63 -11.16
C GLY A 295 -6.72 3.23 -12.30
N LYS A 296 -7.31 4.15 -13.06
CA LYS A 296 -6.60 4.85 -14.14
C LYS A 296 -5.54 5.78 -13.57
N PRO A 297 -4.38 5.95 -14.23
CA PRO A 297 -3.44 7.01 -13.90
C PRO A 297 -4.15 8.36 -13.92
N ARG A 298 -3.80 9.23 -12.99
CA ARG A 298 -4.22 10.63 -13.08
C ARG A 298 -3.49 11.28 -14.23
N MET A 299 -4.24 12.03 -15.00
CA MET A 299 -3.72 12.75 -16.13
C MET A 299 -3.42 14.20 -15.75
N LEU A 300 -2.46 14.84 -16.43
CA LEU A 300 -2.13 16.25 -16.25
C LEU A 300 -3.20 17.16 -16.86
N GLY A 301 -3.90 16.68 -17.88
CA GLY A 301 -4.89 17.44 -18.63
C GLY A 301 -4.25 18.46 -19.56
N VAL A 302 -3.07 18.17 -20.10
CA VAL A 302 -2.32 19.05 -20.98
C VAL A 302 -2.20 18.47 -22.39
N GLU A 303 -2.00 19.33 -23.37
CA GLU A 303 -1.72 18.93 -24.72
C GLU A 303 -0.45 18.09 -24.82
N GLY A 304 -0.46 17.02 -25.62
CA GLY A 304 0.65 16.10 -25.80
C GLY A 304 0.78 15.01 -24.75
N GLU A 305 -0.09 14.96 -23.76
CA GLU A 305 -0.06 13.94 -22.69
C GLU A 305 -0.27 12.51 -23.22
N ALA A 306 -0.92 12.33 -24.36
CA ALA A 306 -1.16 11.03 -25.00
C ALA A 306 -0.02 10.58 -25.94
N LEU A 307 1.07 11.33 -26.06
CA LEU A 307 2.21 10.99 -26.91
C LEU A 307 2.91 9.72 -26.41
N ALA A 308 3.45 8.92 -27.33
CA ALA A 308 4.02 7.60 -27.03
C ALA A 308 5.23 7.63 -26.05
N HIS A 309 5.93 8.77 -25.94
CA HIS A 309 7.04 8.94 -25.01
C HIS A 309 6.59 9.38 -23.60
N VAL A 310 5.28 9.58 -23.37
CA VAL A 310 4.70 9.87 -22.06
C VAL A 310 4.26 8.57 -21.39
N GLN A 311 4.75 8.31 -20.21
CA GLN A 311 4.50 7.10 -19.44
C GLN A 311 3.97 7.43 -18.04
N THR A 312 3.13 6.56 -17.50
CA THR A 312 2.56 6.72 -16.16
C THR A 312 3.19 5.81 -15.12
N ASP A 313 4.17 5.02 -15.51
CA ASP A 313 4.94 4.10 -14.66
C ASP A 313 6.38 4.00 -15.21
N LEU A 314 7.37 3.90 -14.32
CA LEU A 314 8.73 3.50 -14.67
C LEU A 314 8.89 2.02 -14.35
N THR A 315 8.92 1.16 -15.37
CA THR A 315 9.03 -0.29 -15.19
C THR A 315 10.47 -0.76 -15.07
N ASP A 316 11.36 -0.24 -15.91
CA ASP A 316 12.80 -0.53 -15.87
C ASP A 316 13.61 0.71 -16.26
N ALA A 317 14.38 1.23 -15.30
CA ALA A 317 15.23 2.40 -15.54
C ALA A 317 16.36 2.11 -16.52
N ALA A 318 16.76 0.84 -16.72
CA ALA A 318 17.85 0.46 -17.62
C ALA A 318 17.52 0.70 -19.10
N LEU A 319 16.24 0.88 -19.43
CA LEU A 319 15.81 1.17 -20.80
C LEU A 319 16.02 2.66 -21.19
N HIS A 320 16.51 3.48 -20.27
CA HIS A 320 16.58 4.95 -20.44
C HIS A 320 18.00 5.50 -20.30
N ASP A 321 19.03 4.68 -20.59
CA ASP A 321 20.43 5.12 -20.59
C ASP A 321 20.64 6.22 -21.63
N GLY A 322 21.27 7.33 -21.22
CA GLY A 322 21.57 8.46 -22.08
C GLY A 322 20.37 9.39 -22.40
N GLU A 323 19.14 9.01 -22.08
CA GLU A 323 17.94 9.80 -22.37
C GLU A 323 17.80 11.03 -21.45
N ALA A 324 17.12 12.06 -21.93
CA ALA A 324 16.59 13.15 -21.13
C ALA A 324 15.22 12.73 -20.58
N CYS A 325 15.12 12.59 -19.26
CA CYS A 325 13.92 12.13 -18.58
C CYS A 325 13.30 13.24 -17.73
N LEU A 326 12.06 13.61 -18.02
CA LEU A 326 11.27 14.46 -17.15
C LEU A 326 10.38 13.57 -16.25
N VAL A 327 10.52 13.71 -14.94
CA VAL A 327 9.63 13.07 -13.96
C VAL A 327 8.69 14.12 -13.39
N VAL A 328 7.39 13.90 -13.50
CA VAL A 328 6.36 14.81 -12.98
C VAL A 328 5.69 14.16 -11.78
N GLY A 329 5.86 14.76 -10.60
CA GLY A 329 5.25 14.25 -9.37
C GLY A 329 6.05 14.63 -8.13
N GLY A 330 5.44 14.48 -6.96
CA GLY A 330 6.07 14.84 -5.66
C GLY A 330 5.69 13.85 -4.56
N GLY A 331 5.54 12.59 -4.91
CA GLY A 331 5.37 11.48 -3.99
C GLY A 331 6.52 10.48 -4.07
N ASP A 332 6.53 9.47 -3.20
CA ASP A 332 7.59 8.45 -3.16
C ASP A 332 7.83 7.80 -4.53
N SER A 333 6.78 7.50 -5.30
CA SER A 333 6.93 6.88 -6.63
C SER A 333 7.74 7.75 -7.60
N ALA A 334 7.53 9.07 -7.59
CA ALA A 334 8.29 9.99 -8.43
C ALA A 334 9.76 10.07 -7.99
N VAL A 335 10.00 10.18 -6.69
CA VAL A 335 11.36 10.24 -6.15
C VAL A 335 12.11 8.91 -6.32
N GLU A 336 11.44 7.77 -6.13
CA GLU A 336 12.01 6.44 -6.40
C GLU A 336 12.39 6.29 -7.88
N ALA A 337 11.56 6.79 -8.80
CA ALA A 337 11.87 6.81 -10.23
C ALA A 337 13.10 7.67 -10.53
N VAL A 338 13.18 8.88 -9.98
CA VAL A 338 14.37 9.74 -10.09
C VAL A 338 15.62 9.04 -9.57
N ARG A 339 15.55 8.41 -8.39
CA ARG A 339 16.66 7.65 -7.80
C ARG A 339 17.10 6.45 -8.65
N ALA A 340 16.17 5.80 -9.33
CA ALA A 340 16.48 4.70 -10.23
C ALA A 340 17.14 5.19 -11.52
N LEU A 341 16.61 6.23 -12.13
CA LEU A 341 17.16 6.86 -13.33
C LEU A 341 18.55 7.49 -13.06
N ALA A 342 18.75 8.10 -11.88
CA ALA A 342 20.02 8.69 -11.50
C ALA A 342 21.19 7.69 -11.40
N LYS A 343 20.91 6.40 -11.31
CA LYS A 343 21.92 5.32 -11.35
C LYS A 343 22.30 4.94 -12.77
N ARG A 344 21.61 5.48 -13.78
CA ARG A 344 21.84 5.13 -15.18
C ARG A 344 22.90 6.01 -15.82
N PRO A 345 23.78 5.46 -16.67
CA PRO A 345 24.81 6.25 -17.31
C PRO A 345 24.23 7.24 -18.33
N GLY A 346 24.71 8.46 -18.31
CA GLY A 346 24.36 9.50 -19.27
C GLY A 346 22.92 10.04 -19.18
N THR A 347 22.07 9.52 -18.29
CA THR A 347 20.68 9.98 -18.15
C THR A 347 20.64 11.38 -17.53
N ARG A 348 19.94 12.31 -18.20
CA ARG A 348 19.68 13.66 -17.71
C ARG A 348 18.28 13.71 -17.10
N ILE A 349 18.16 14.15 -15.86
CA ILE A 349 16.90 14.04 -15.12
C ILE A 349 16.42 15.41 -14.68
N THR A 350 15.18 15.72 -15.00
CA THR A 350 14.44 16.85 -14.41
C THR A 350 13.27 16.30 -13.60
N LEU A 351 13.11 16.77 -12.36
CA LEU A 351 11.96 16.48 -11.52
C LEU A 351 11.11 17.75 -11.37
N SER A 352 9.88 17.70 -11.89
CA SER A 352 8.91 18.78 -11.75
C SER A 352 7.87 18.43 -10.67
N TYR A 353 7.68 19.35 -9.73
CA TYR A 353 6.66 19.20 -8.70
C TYR A 353 5.89 20.50 -8.46
N ARG A 354 4.56 20.43 -8.46
CA ARG A 354 3.66 21.60 -8.36
C ARG A 354 3.71 22.37 -7.03
N ARG A 355 4.30 21.82 -5.97
CA ARG A 355 4.44 22.46 -4.65
C ARG A 355 5.86 22.93 -4.43
N ALA A 356 6.04 23.88 -3.50
CA ALA A 356 7.32 24.45 -3.14
C ALA A 356 8.20 23.50 -2.30
N ALA A 357 7.61 22.44 -1.70
CA ALA A 357 8.35 21.48 -0.87
C ALA A 357 7.74 20.07 -0.93
N PHE A 358 8.56 19.08 -0.63
CA PHE A 358 8.10 17.68 -0.50
C PHE A 358 7.46 17.45 0.87
N GLU A 359 6.13 17.43 0.92
CA GLU A 359 5.37 17.22 2.16
C GLU A 359 5.00 15.76 2.43
N ARG A 360 5.11 14.88 1.43
CA ARG A 360 4.56 13.52 1.43
C ARG A 360 5.57 12.44 1.14
N VAL A 361 6.80 12.82 0.87
CA VAL A 361 7.89 11.93 0.55
C VAL A 361 8.52 11.47 1.85
N LYS A 362 8.82 10.17 1.93
CA LYS A 362 9.57 9.61 3.06
C LYS A 362 10.88 10.36 3.26
N PRO A 363 11.30 10.61 4.51
CA PRO A 363 12.53 11.37 4.79
C PRO A 363 13.75 10.87 4.03
N GLU A 364 13.96 9.55 3.97
CA GLU A 364 15.06 8.93 3.22
C GLU A 364 15.01 9.26 1.72
N ASN A 365 13.81 9.27 1.13
CA ASN A 365 13.60 9.58 -0.26
C ASN A 365 13.81 11.07 -0.52
N ARG A 366 13.31 11.92 0.40
CA ARG A 366 13.51 13.37 0.33
C ARG A 366 14.99 13.74 0.40
N GLN A 367 15.70 13.24 1.40
CA GLN A 367 17.13 13.45 1.55
C GLN A 367 17.91 12.99 0.30
N ALA A 368 17.55 11.83 -0.25
CA ALA A 368 18.22 11.30 -1.43
C ALA A 368 18.00 12.17 -2.67
N VAL A 369 16.80 12.71 -2.92
CA VAL A 369 16.56 13.56 -4.09
C VAL A 369 17.18 14.95 -3.91
N GLU A 370 17.16 15.52 -2.71
CA GLU A 370 17.83 16.78 -2.38
C GLU A 370 19.35 16.65 -2.55
N GLN A 371 19.95 15.53 -2.14
CA GLN A 371 21.37 15.26 -2.36
C GLN A 371 21.69 15.14 -3.86
N LEU A 372 20.87 14.38 -4.62
CA LEU A 372 21.05 14.26 -6.08
C LEU A 372 20.95 15.61 -6.79
N ALA A 373 20.11 16.52 -6.30
CA ALA A 373 20.01 17.87 -6.81
C ALA A 373 21.25 18.72 -6.46
N ALA A 374 21.74 18.63 -5.21
CA ALA A 374 22.96 19.30 -4.77
C ALA A 374 24.20 18.83 -5.55
N ASP A 375 24.26 17.53 -5.89
CA ASP A 375 25.34 16.94 -6.71
C ASP A 375 25.21 17.25 -8.21
N GLY A 376 24.20 18.04 -8.62
CA GLY A 376 23.94 18.38 -10.03
C GLY A 376 23.47 17.19 -10.90
N ARG A 377 23.09 16.08 -10.27
CA ARG A 377 22.60 14.84 -10.94
C ARG A 377 21.13 14.95 -11.38
N VAL A 378 20.37 15.82 -10.74
CA VAL A 378 18.95 16.03 -10.98
C VAL A 378 18.65 17.52 -10.97
N ARG A 379 17.99 18.02 -12.03
CA ARG A 379 17.41 19.35 -12.03
C ARG A 379 16.08 19.31 -11.30
N LEU A 380 16.01 19.97 -10.15
CA LEU A 380 14.79 20.01 -9.33
C LEU A 380 14.03 21.32 -9.62
N MET A 381 12.79 21.19 -10.13
CA MET A 381 11.88 22.29 -10.40
C MET A 381 10.65 22.18 -9.47
N LEU A 382 10.73 22.80 -8.31
CA LEU A 382 9.62 22.92 -7.37
C LEU A 382 8.67 24.07 -7.78
N ALA A 383 7.46 24.08 -7.27
CA ALA A 383 6.40 25.04 -7.62
C ALA A 383 6.16 25.16 -9.15
N SER A 384 6.49 24.12 -9.92
CA SER A 384 6.39 24.10 -11.37
C SER A 384 5.22 23.25 -11.88
N GLN A 385 4.66 23.64 -13.01
CA GLN A 385 3.55 22.95 -13.66
C GLN A 385 3.85 22.71 -15.13
N VAL A 386 3.59 21.51 -15.61
CA VAL A 386 3.60 21.18 -17.04
C VAL A 386 2.45 21.92 -17.73
N LYS A 387 2.72 22.52 -18.87
CA LYS A 387 1.74 23.24 -19.71
C LYS A 387 1.48 22.51 -21.03
N GLN A 388 2.52 21.97 -21.66
CA GLN A 388 2.42 21.27 -22.91
C GLN A 388 3.58 20.27 -23.04
N ILE A 389 3.34 19.15 -23.68
CA ILE A 389 4.34 18.14 -24.01
C ILE A 389 4.41 18.02 -25.53
N VAL A 390 5.62 18.13 -26.08
CA VAL A 390 5.89 17.94 -27.50
C VAL A 390 6.98 16.89 -27.68
N ALA A 391 7.23 16.46 -28.91
CA ALA A 391 8.31 15.50 -29.17
C ALA A 391 9.67 16.04 -28.76
N GLY A 392 10.34 15.35 -27.83
CA GLY A 392 11.66 15.70 -27.33
C GLY A 392 11.71 16.86 -26.32
N LYS A 393 10.60 17.56 -26.06
CA LYS A 393 10.56 18.72 -25.18
C LYS A 393 9.28 18.83 -24.36
N THR A 394 9.36 19.51 -23.22
CA THR A 394 8.19 19.81 -22.39
C THR A 394 8.25 21.26 -21.91
N HIS A 395 7.14 21.97 -22.05
CA HIS A 395 6.97 23.32 -21.55
C HIS A 395 6.42 23.31 -20.14
N LEU A 396 7.14 23.93 -19.22
CA LEU A 396 6.76 24.08 -17.81
C LEU A 396 6.63 25.56 -17.47
N ARG A 397 5.87 25.86 -16.42
CA ARG A 397 5.73 27.19 -15.86
C ARG A 397 5.91 27.16 -14.34
N ASP A 398 6.67 28.10 -13.82
CA ASP A 398 6.82 28.39 -12.40
C ASP A 398 6.67 29.88 -12.09
N ALA A 399 7.14 30.33 -10.94
CA ALA A 399 7.08 31.75 -10.55
C ALA A 399 8.03 32.66 -11.36
N GLU A 400 9.09 32.10 -11.94
CA GLU A 400 10.10 32.80 -12.74
C GLU A 400 9.67 32.93 -14.20
N GLY A 401 8.68 32.15 -14.65
CA GLY A 401 8.14 32.21 -16.00
C GLY A 401 7.96 30.85 -16.66
N GLU A 402 8.08 30.85 -17.99
CA GLU A 402 7.99 29.63 -18.79
C GLU A 402 9.38 29.07 -19.09
N HIS A 403 9.48 27.75 -18.99
CA HIS A 403 10.71 27.00 -19.19
C HIS A 403 10.50 25.91 -20.22
N GLU A 404 11.45 25.73 -21.10
CA GLU A 404 11.53 24.59 -22.00
C GLU A 404 12.55 23.59 -21.42
N VAL A 405 12.16 22.32 -21.33
CA VAL A 405 12.98 21.22 -20.79
C VAL A 405 13.04 20.10 -21.82
N ASP A 406 14.26 19.66 -22.15
CA ASP A 406 14.46 18.47 -22.98
C ASP A 406 13.89 17.24 -22.30
N ALA A 407 13.10 16.46 -23.03
CA ALA A 407 12.43 15.28 -22.53
C ALA A 407 12.22 14.22 -23.63
N ASP A 408 13.19 13.32 -23.77
CA ASP A 408 13.03 12.13 -24.61
C ASP A 408 11.95 11.20 -24.02
N ARG A 409 11.78 11.24 -22.68
CA ARG A 409 10.75 10.53 -21.91
C ARG A 409 10.12 11.42 -20.84
N VAL A 410 8.81 11.30 -20.69
CA VAL A 410 8.05 11.99 -19.64
C VAL A 410 7.36 10.95 -18.78
N PHE A 411 7.68 10.93 -17.47
CA PHE A 411 7.04 10.04 -16.50
C PHE A 411 6.05 10.82 -15.62
N VAL A 412 4.75 10.63 -15.84
CA VAL A 412 3.68 11.30 -15.08
C VAL A 412 3.31 10.45 -13.87
N LEU A 413 3.95 10.74 -12.72
CA LEU A 413 3.82 9.97 -11.46
C LEU A 413 3.06 10.76 -10.39
N ILE A 414 1.86 11.26 -10.73
CA ILE A 414 1.02 12.12 -9.88
C ILE A 414 -0.08 11.36 -9.12
N GLY A 415 -0.01 10.03 -9.13
CA GLY A 415 -0.96 9.14 -8.49
C GLY A 415 -1.99 8.57 -9.45
N ARG A 416 -2.92 7.80 -8.88
CA ARG A 416 -3.98 7.12 -9.63
C ARG A 416 -5.34 7.45 -9.03
N GLU A 417 -6.39 7.29 -9.80
CA GLU A 417 -7.77 7.41 -9.35
C GLU A 417 -8.29 6.07 -8.83
N LEU A 418 -9.29 6.11 -7.98
CA LEU A 418 -10.03 4.90 -7.63
C LEU A 418 -10.80 4.38 -8.86
N PRO A 419 -11.09 3.08 -8.94
CA PRO A 419 -11.92 2.53 -10.00
C PRO A 419 -13.41 2.85 -9.76
N THR A 420 -13.75 4.14 -9.60
CA THR A 420 -15.07 4.62 -9.15
C THR A 420 -16.20 4.12 -10.06
N LYS A 421 -16.01 4.19 -11.38
CA LYS A 421 -17.03 3.69 -12.33
C LYS A 421 -17.33 2.19 -12.17
N LEU A 422 -16.30 1.39 -11.84
CA LEU A 422 -16.51 -0.03 -11.57
C LEU A 422 -17.30 -0.21 -10.27
N LEU A 423 -16.91 0.52 -9.21
CA LEU A 423 -17.60 0.46 -7.92
C LEU A 423 -19.07 0.89 -8.03
N GLU A 424 -19.34 2.01 -8.69
CA GLU A 424 -20.69 2.50 -8.97
C GLU A 424 -21.51 1.47 -9.75
N GLY A 425 -20.91 0.83 -10.77
CA GLY A 425 -21.56 -0.23 -11.53
C GLY A 425 -22.03 -1.40 -10.66
N PHE A 426 -21.26 -1.75 -9.62
CA PHE A 426 -21.64 -2.76 -8.65
C PHE A 426 -22.53 -2.22 -7.50
N GLY A 427 -22.96 -0.97 -7.55
CA GLY A 427 -23.76 -0.34 -6.49
C GLY A 427 -22.97 -0.14 -5.18
N VAL A 428 -21.64 -0.03 -5.27
CA VAL A 428 -20.76 0.17 -4.12
C VAL A 428 -20.62 1.65 -3.83
N GLU A 429 -21.02 2.06 -2.65
CA GLU A 429 -20.86 3.42 -2.15
C GLU A 429 -19.43 3.66 -1.67
N VAL A 430 -18.90 4.84 -1.97
CA VAL A 430 -17.57 5.30 -1.54
C VAL A 430 -17.75 6.45 -0.58
N ARG A 431 -17.15 6.32 0.60
CA ARG A 431 -17.14 7.37 1.64
C ARG A 431 -15.76 8.00 1.77
N THR A 432 -15.71 9.31 2.02
CA THR A 432 -14.46 10.02 2.34
C THR A 432 -14.23 10.01 3.84
N TYR A 433 -13.20 9.31 4.28
CA TYR A 433 -12.74 9.29 5.68
C TYR A 433 -11.75 10.41 5.94
N ARG A 434 -11.91 11.14 7.06
CA ARG A 434 -11.10 12.31 7.45
C ARG A 434 -10.55 12.19 8.88
N GLY A 435 -9.78 11.17 9.17
CA GLY A 435 -9.29 10.87 10.52
C GLY A 435 -10.32 10.08 11.34
N GLU A 436 -11.14 9.31 10.66
CA GLU A 436 -12.19 8.51 11.27
C GLU A 436 -11.79 7.03 11.25
N ALA A 437 -12.19 6.30 12.30
CA ALA A 437 -12.08 4.86 12.29
C ALA A 437 -12.99 4.29 11.20
N PRO A 438 -12.57 3.21 10.52
CA PRO A 438 -13.47 2.46 9.67
C PRO A 438 -14.65 1.97 10.53
N GLY A 439 -15.87 2.10 10.03
CA GLY A 439 -17.09 1.80 10.80
C GLY A 439 -17.21 0.35 11.25
N PHE A 440 -16.26 -0.51 10.86
CA PHE A 440 -16.34 -1.97 11.04
C PHE A 440 -14.95 -2.63 11.24
N VAL A 441 -14.00 -1.98 11.93
CA VAL A 441 -12.72 -2.63 12.32
C VAL A 441 -12.58 -2.73 13.82
#